data_5cc9c14aa2c36c12f8f25cc0269898a3
#
_entry.id   5cc9c14aa2c36c12f8f25cc0269898a3
#
_cell.length_a   1.000
_cell.length_b   1.000
_cell.length_c   1.000
_cell.angle_alpha   90.00
_cell.angle_beta   90.00
_cell.angle_gamma   90.00
#
_symmetry.space_group_name_H-M   'P 1'
#
loop_
_entity.id
_entity.type
_entity.pdbx_description
1 polymer ?
#
loop_
_entity_poly.entity_id
_entity_poly.type
_entity_poly.pdbx_seq_one_letter_code
_entity_poly.pdbx_strand_id
1 'polypeptide(L)'
;MNISYEYYRIFYYVAKYKNLTTAAESLHSNQPNISRTIKLLEHELGCQLLIRSNRGISLTPEGEQLFSHVKIAVEQLQTAEEKIKMLTGLQKGLVSIGSSE
;
A
#
# COMPACT_ATOMS: atom_id res chain seq x y z
N MET A 1 -16.59 -10.92 -4.00
CA MET A 1 -15.28 -10.43 -4.46
C MET A 1 -14.24 -10.71 -3.38
N ASN A 2 -13.20 -11.42 -3.74
CA ASN A 2 -12.23 -11.90 -2.77
C ASN A 2 -10.87 -11.25 -2.97
N ILE A 3 -10.78 -10.01 -2.58
CA ILE A 3 -9.54 -9.25 -2.76
C ILE A 3 -8.90 -9.08 -1.39
N SER A 4 -7.64 -9.50 -1.28
CA SER A 4 -6.94 -9.36 -0.01
C SER A 4 -6.47 -7.91 0.17
N TYR A 5 -6.27 -7.54 1.44
CA TYR A 5 -5.76 -6.23 1.76
C TYR A 5 -4.42 -5.95 1.08
N GLU A 6 -3.59 -6.98 0.91
CA GLU A 6 -2.28 -6.81 0.32
C GLU A 6 -2.37 -6.27 -1.11
N TYR A 7 -3.38 -6.68 -1.87
CA TYR A 7 -3.56 -6.14 -3.22
C TYR A 7 -3.83 -4.64 -3.18
N TYR A 8 -4.69 -4.21 -2.25
CA TYR A 8 -5.00 -2.79 -2.11
C TYR A 8 -3.78 -2.01 -1.63
N ARG A 9 -3.00 -2.59 -0.75
CA ARG A 9 -1.81 -1.94 -0.23
C ARG A 9 -0.79 -1.73 -1.35
N ILE A 10 -0.61 -2.72 -2.19
CA ILE A 10 0.29 -2.62 -3.33
C ILE A 10 -0.19 -1.52 -4.29
N PHE A 11 -1.49 -1.51 -4.57
CA PHE A 11 -2.06 -0.47 -5.42
C PHE A 11 -1.84 0.91 -4.81
N TYR A 12 -1.99 1.03 -3.51
CA TYR A 12 -1.76 2.30 -2.82
C TYR A 12 -0.36 2.85 -3.10
N TYR A 13 0.65 2.00 -2.98
CA TYR A 13 2.02 2.46 -3.21
C TYR A 13 2.28 2.80 -4.66
N VAL A 14 1.73 2.01 -5.58
CA VAL A 14 1.88 2.31 -7.00
C VAL A 14 1.22 3.64 -7.34
N ALA A 15 0.03 3.87 -6.82
CA ALA A 15 -0.69 5.12 -7.08
C ALA A 15 -0.01 6.31 -6.43
N LYS A 16 0.54 6.10 -5.25
CA LYS A 16 1.21 7.17 -4.51
C LYS A 16 2.47 7.64 -5.22
N TYR A 17 3.30 6.71 -5.64
CA TYR A 17 4.57 7.04 -6.28
C TYR A 17 4.45 7.21 -7.78
N LYS A 18 3.40 6.65 -8.38
CA LYS A 18 3.20 6.67 -9.83
C LYS A 18 4.40 6.11 -10.57
N ASN A 19 5.02 5.10 -9.97
CA ASN A 19 6.24 4.50 -10.48
C ASN A 19 6.34 3.08 -9.93
N LEU A 20 6.37 2.11 -10.85
CA LEU A 20 6.41 0.71 -10.45
C LEU A 20 7.70 0.34 -9.74
N THR A 21 8.82 0.88 -10.21
CA THR A 21 10.11 0.57 -9.61
C THR A 21 10.18 1.09 -8.17
N THR A 22 9.76 2.34 -7.98
CA THR A 22 9.77 2.93 -6.64
C THR A 22 8.84 2.19 -5.70
N ALA A 23 7.66 1.82 -6.20
CA ALA A 23 6.71 1.07 -5.38
C ALA A 23 7.29 -0.29 -4.98
N ALA A 24 7.95 -0.97 -5.93
CA ALA A 24 8.54 -2.26 -5.65
C ALA A 24 9.64 -2.14 -4.59
N GLU A 25 10.45 -1.10 -4.69
CA GLU A 25 11.50 -0.88 -3.70
C GLU A 25 10.91 -0.63 -2.31
N SER A 26 9.86 0.18 -2.24
CA SER A 26 9.21 0.46 -0.96
C SER A 26 8.59 -0.77 -0.34
N LEU A 27 8.13 -1.70 -1.18
CA LEU A 27 7.46 -2.90 -0.72
C LEU A 27 8.42 -4.08 -0.59
N HIS A 28 9.70 -3.87 -0.84
CA HIS A 28 10.69 -4.95 -0.84
C HIS A 28 10.28 -6.08 -1.77
N SER A 29 9.86 -5.70 -2.97
CA SER A 29 9.39 -6.64 -3.98
C SER A 29 10.05 -6.28 -5.32
N ASN A 30 9.55 -6.87 -6.41
CA ASN A 30 10.09 -6.58 -7.73
C ASN A 30 8.96 -6.11 -8.64
N GLN A 31 9.35 -5.44 -9.72
CA GLN A 31 8.39 -4.83 -10.62
C GLN A 31 7.44 -5.84 -11.25
N PRO A 32 7.90 -6.99 -11.76
CA PRO A 32 6.95 -7.96 -12.32
C PRO A 32 5.90 -8.43 -11.33
N ASN A 33 6.28 -8.59 -10.07
CA ASN A 33 5.34 -9.02 -9.05
C ASN A 33 4.28 -7.95 -8.79
N ILE A 34 4.72 -6.71 -8.69
CA ILE A 34 3.80 -5.58 -8.50
C ILE A 34 2.85 -5.48 -9.68
N SER A 35 3.39 -5.56 -10.90
CA SER A 35 2.59 -5.44 -12.11
C SER A 35 1.54 -6.52 -12.19
N ARG A 36 1.91 -7.75 -11.84
CA ARG A 36 0.96 -8.87 -11.85
C ARG A 36 -0.14 -8.66 -10.84
N THR A 37 0.20 -8.19 -9.65
CA THR A 37 -0.78 -7.94 -8.61
C THR A 37 -1.80 -6.90 -9.04
N ILE A 38 -1.33 -5.82 -9.67
CA ILE A 38 -2.24 -4.78 -10.16
C ILE A 38 -3.18 -5.35 -11.21
N LYS A 39 -2.67 -6.18 -12.11
CA LYS A 39 -3.53 -6.77 -13.13
C LYS A 39 -4.59 -7.69 -12.54
N LEU A 40 -4.22 -8.44 -11.51
CA LEU A 40 -5.19 -9.28 -10.81
C LEU A 40 -6.26 -8.44 -10.14
N LEU A 41 -5.86 -7.34 -9.53
CA LEU A 41 -6.80 -6.43 -8.89
C LEU A 41 -7.75 -5.83 -9.93
N GLU A 42 -7.21 -5.39 -11.06
CA GLU A 42 -8.04 -4.87 -12.14
C GLU A 42 -9.03 -5.91 -12.65
N HIS A 43 -8.57 -7.15 -12.77
CA HIS A 43 -9.44 -8.22 -13.22
C HIS A 43 -10.58 -8.45 -12.24
N GLU A 44 -10.26 -8.49 -10.96
CA GLU A 44 -11.28 -8.73 -9.93
C GLU A 44 -12.30 -7.59 -9.86
N LEU A 45 -11.86 -6.36 -10.05
CA LEU A 45 -12.75 -5.22 -10.00
C LEU A 45 -13.46 -4.95 -11.33
N GLY A 46 -12.97 -5.57 -12.40
CA GLY A 46 -13.58 -5.43 -13.72
C GLY A 46 -13.32 -4.11 -14.39
N CYS A 47 -12.24 -3.43 -14.06
CA CYS A 47 -11.91 -2.15 -14.67
C CYS A 47 -10.41 -1.92 -14.64
N GLN A 48 -9.95 -1.00 -15.47
CA GLN A 48 -8.57 -0.56 -15.43
C GLN A 48 -8.41 0.49 -14.34
N LEU A 49 -7.30 0.40 -13.63
CA LEU A 49 -6.99 1.34 -12.56
C LEU A 49 -5.84 2.26 -12.92
N LEU A 50 -4.92 1.78 -13.77
CA LEU A 50 -3.73 2.51 -14.15
C LEU A 50 -3.67 2.75 -15.64
N ILE A 51 -3.11 3.89 -16.01
CA ILE A 51 -2.76 4.21 -17.39
C ILE A 51 -1.25 4.30 -17.45
N ARG A 52 -0.64 3.46 -18.28
CA ARG A 52 0.82 3.45 -18.43
C ARG A 52 1.20 4.11 -19.73
N SER A 53 2.19 4.99 -19.66
CA SER A 53 2.65 5.71 -20.82
C SER A 53 4.15 5.96 -20.69
N ASN A 54 4.73 6.58 -21.71
CA ASN A 54 6.14 6.93 -21.68
C ASN A 54 6.46 7.90 -20.55
N ARG A 55 5.46 8.62 -20.07
CA ARG A 55 5.64 9.60 -19.01
C ARG A 55 5.48 8.99 -17.62
N GLY A 56 5.17 7.70 -17.54
CA GLY A 56 4.97 7.05 -16.27
C GLY A 56 3.55 6.54 -16.10
N ILE A 57 3.07 6.57 -14.88
CA ILE A 57 1.79 6.00 -14.53
C ILE A 57 0.84 7.09 -14.07
N SER A 58 -0.40 7.02 -14.54
CA SER A 58 -1.47 7.85 -14.01
C SER A 58 -2.66 6.96 -13.70
N LEU A 59 -3.65 7.50 -13.03
CA LEU A 59 -4.82 6.74 -12.61
C LEU A 59 -5.98 6.99 -13.54
N THR A 60 -6.75 5.93 -13.81
CA THR A 60 -8.04 6.09 -14.47
C THR A 60 -9.01 6.73 -13.49
N PRO A 61 -10.19 7.18 -13.95
CA PRO A 61 -11.21 7.65 -13.00
C PRO A 61 -11.55 6.60 -11.94
N GLU A 62 -11.60 5.34 -12.33
CA GLU A 62 -11.84 4.25 -11.38
C GLU A 62 -10.67 4.13 -10.41
N GLY A 63 -9.44 4.29 -10.92
CA GLY A 63 -8.27 4.24 -10.06
C GLY A 63 -8.24 5.38 -9.07
N GLU A 64 -8.64 6.59 -9.50
CA GLU A 64 -8.71 7.73 -8.61
C GLU A 64 -9.72 7.48 -7.49
N GLN A 65 -10.87 6.94 -7.86
CA GLN A 65 -11.90 6.63 -6.88
C GLN A 65 -11.41 5.61 -5.87
N LEU A 66 -10.80 4.54 -6.35
CA LEU A 66 -10.28 3.51 -5.47
C LEU A 66 -9.16 4.06 -4.59
N PHE A 67 -8.26 4.85 -5.16
CA PHE A 67 -7.14 5.39 -4.41
C PHE A 67 -7.61 6.25 -3.24
N SER A 68 -8.62 7.08 -3.45
CA SER A 68 -9.10 7.94 -2.39
C SER A 68 -9.58 7.16 -1.17
N HIS A 69 -10.21 6.02 -1.39
CA HIS A 69 -10.67 5.17 -0.30
C HIS A 69 -9.53 4.32 0.29
N VAL A 70 -8.70 3.75 -0.58
CA VAL A 70 -7.60 2.91 -0.11
C VAL A 70 -6.61 3.73 0.70
N LYS A 71 -6.36 4.95 0.28
CA LYS A 71 -5.45 5.84 0.99
C LYS A 71 -5.88 6.01 2.44
N ILE A 72 -7.17 6.28 2.64
CA ILE A 72 -7.71 6.43 3.99
C ILE A 72 -7.54 5.14 4.80
N ALA A 73 -7.86 4.01 4.18
CA ALA A 73 -7.77 2.72 4.86
C ALA A 73 -6.34 2.40 5.27
N VAL A 74 -5.40 2.58 4.35
CA VAL A 74 -4.00 2.28 4.64
C VAL A 74 -3.46 3.21 5.73
N GLU A 75 -3.75 4.49 5.63
CA GLU A 75 -3.26 5.45 6.60
C GLU A 75 -3.86 5.23 7.96
N GLN A 76 -5.13 4.81 8.03
CA GLN A 76 -5.76 4.50 9.31
C GLN A 76 -5.10 3.29 9.97
N LEU A 77 -4.79 2.27 9.18
CA LEU A 77 -4.11 1.10 9.73
C LEU A 77 -2.70 1.44 10.20
N GLN A 78 -1.98 2.27 9.45
CA GLN A 78 -0.66 2.70 9.86
C GLN A 78 -0.72 3.50 11.15
N THR A 79 -1.70 4.36 11.28
CA THR A 79 -1.90 5.14 12.49
C THR A 79 -2.19 4.22 13.68
N ALA A 80 -3.04 3.22 13.48
CA ALA A 80 -3.36 2.26 14.54
C ALA A 80 -2.12 1.50 14.98
N GLU A 81 -1.29 1.09 14.01
CA GLU A 81 -0.07 0.36 14.33
C GLU A 81 0.89 1.23 15.14
N GLU A 82 1.00 2.49 14.77
CA GLU A 82 1.87 3.40 15.50
C GLU A 82 1.38 3.62 16.93
N LYS A 83 0.07 3.75 17.11
CA LYS A 83 -0.49 3.90 18.45
C LYS A 83 -0.24 2.67 19.29
N ILE A 84 -0.37 1.49 18.71
CA ILE A 84 -0.11 0.25 19.43
C ILE A 84 1.36 0.16 19.80
N LYS A 85 2.24 0.55 18.88
CA LYS A 85 3.68 0.56 19.17
C LYS A 85 4.01 1.51 20.31
N MET A 86 3.36 2.66 20.34
CA MET A 86 3.59 3.60 21.43
C MET A 86 3.17 3.00 22.77
N LEU A 87 2.02 2.34 22.80
CA LEU A 87 1.53 1.74 24.03
C LEU A 87 2.46 0.63 24.52
N THR A 88 2.85 -0.28 23.61
CA THR A 88 3.75 -1.37 23.97
C THR A 88 5.15 -0.86 24.23
N GLY A 89 5.58 0.15 23.49
CA GLY A 89 6.88 0.74 23.68
C GLY A 89 7.02 1.42 25.02
N LEU A 90 5.96 2.10 25.44
CA LEU A 90 5.98 2.73 26.75
C LEU A 90 6.08 1.68 27.85
N GLN A 91 5.33 0.60 27.73
CA GLN A 91 5.39 -0.47 28.72
C GLN A 91 6.77 -1.11 28.73
N LYS A 92 7.30 -1.39 27.57
CA LYS A 92 8.62 -1.99 27.46
C LYS A 92 9.69 -1.02 27.91
N GLY A 93 9.52 0.24 27.57
CA GLY A 93 10.48 1.25 27.97
C GLY A 93 10.57 1.42 29.45
N LEU A 94 9.42 1.33 30.11
CA LEU A 94 9.40 1.45 31.55
C LEU A 94 10.00 0.22 32.24
N VAL A 95 9.80 -0.93 31.62
CA VAL A 95 10.26 -2.17 32.20
C VAL A 95 11.69 -2.46 31.86
N SER A 96 12.01 -2.44 30.62
CA SER A 96 13.34 -2.84 30.20
C SER A 96 14.21 -1.67 29.86
N ILE A 97 13.60 -0.57 29.62
CA ILE A 97 14.31 0.54 29.19
C ILE A 97 15.18 0.23 28.19
N GLY A 98 14.75 0.04 27.44
CA GLY A 98 15.50 -0.18 26.51
C GLY A 98 15.94 -1.45 26.39
N SER A 99 15.82 -1.98 26.77
CA SER A 99 16.36 -3.04 26.53
C SER A 99 15.68 -3.88 25.71
N SER A 100 15.40 -3.74 25.76
CA SER A 100 15.16 -4.25 25.09
C SER A 100 14.75 -4.53 24.41
N GLU A 101 14.80 -4.54 24.42
CA GLU A 101 14.76 -4.64 23.63
C GLU A 101 14.71 -4.57 23.02
#